data_548f8f78f78b523cd0a8329f57635e47
#
_entry.id   548f8f78f78b523cd0a8329f57635e47
#
_cell.length_a   1.000
_cell.length_b   1.000
_cell.length_c   1.000
_cell.angle_alpha   90.00
_cell.angle_beta   90.00
_cell.angle_gamma   90.00
#
_symmetry.space_group_name_H-M   'P 1'
#
loop_
_entity.id
_entity.type
_entity.pdbx_description
1 polymer ?
#
loop_
_entity_poly.entity_id
_entity_poly.type
_entity_poly.pdbx_seq_one_letter_code
_entity_poly.pdbx_strand_id
1 'polypeptide(L)'
;MQGAIFLYGRGLAAAVDSETHFLMADKQTSYDAIPYQSNPFRETRPERLAAVAKLFGLDAPPAENCRVLEIGCSMGGNLLVMAQDHPRSQFIGIDASSRQITEGWKTVELLGLKNVQLKHLDMLDFGPDFGEFDYIISHGVFSWVPPRVQDKMMEICQRHLAPNGVAYISYNTYPGWHIRGIVRDMMLYRGGQFAEPDARLKQAKSLVEFVAQATRGSDTPYQRLLQGELNQMSQMEDYYLHHDHLEENNHPVYFHEMARKLAVNGLQYLGEADFSMMVSSNFSPEVAKTLHELGAHDIIQMEQYMDFVRCRYFRKTLICRRSVKLNRTLVPAVVKGFLLASNAAPESPEVASDPAQPVTFQTSVGYKLTCRSPVTKLALGILQREWPLPVSFPKLLAQASAEAASKGFPVDRTTVEDFLAGEMLTGMAAGVIEWRLSPVLFTTAVTTTPAAPPLARLQAERGYKITNLRGESVTLDEIHRQTLKQLDGKHDLAQITQALIASVKSGELLLQRDNDKTVITEESEMRAILEPALDKVLANLARKALLVKQPLTAPSRN
;
A
#
# COMPACT_ATOMS: atom_id res chain seq x y z
N MET A 1 0.62 -43.21 -54.02
CA MET A 1 1.96 -43.74 -54.37
C MET A 1 2.93 -43.35 -53.27
N GLN A 2 3.45 -44.38 -52.65
CA GLN A 2 4.72 -44.58 -51.95
C GLN A 2 5.12 -43.45 -50.96
N GLY A 3 5.28 -43.67 -49.71
CA GLY A 3 5.67 -44.85 -48.91
C GLY A 3 7.14 -44.80 -48.61
N ALA A 4 7.56 -44.36 -47.41
CA ALA A 4 8.80 -44.76 -46.81
C ALA A 4 8.72 -44.69 -45.29
N ILE A 5 8.62 -45.89 -44.72
CA ILE A 5 8.81 -46.23 -43.31
C ILE A 5 10.32 -46.39 -43.09
N PHE A 6 10.86 -45.93 -41.96
CA PHE A 6 12.11 -46.44 -41.39
C PHE A 6 11.98 -46.75 -39.92
N LEU A 7 12.37 -47.99 -39.61
CA LEU A 7 12.26 -48.69 -38.33
C LEU A 7 13.56 -48.58 -37.50
N TYR A 8 13.42 -48.49 -36.21
CA TYR A 8 14.16 -49.08 -35.07
C TYR A 8 15.69 -49.36 -35.14
N GLY A 9 16.40 -48.88 -34.14
CA GLY A 9 17.63 -49.44 -33.61
C GLY A 9 17.67 -49.35 -32.09
N ARG A 10 17.52 -50.48 -31.39
CA ARG A 10 17.75 -50.67 -29.95
C ARG A 10 19.28 -50.81 -29.72
N GLY A 11 19.75 -50.19 -28.62
CA GLY A 11 21.11 -50.42 -28.12
C GLY A 11 21.20 -50.12 -26.62
N LEU A 12 21.09 -51.17 -25.84
CA LEU A 12 21.72 -51.57 -24.56
C LEU A 12 22.22 -50.50 -23.57
N ALA A 13 21.80 -50.74 -22.34
CA ALA A 13 22.18 -50.14 -21.08
C ALA A 13 23.68 -50.27 -20.75
N ALA A 14 24.23 -49.24 -20.13
CA ALA A 14 25.33 -49.35 -19.17
C ALA A 14 25.05 -48.36 -18.04
N ALA A 15 24.84 -48.90 -16.85
CA ALA A 15 24.81 -48.15 -15.62
C ALA A 15 26.22 -47.62 -15.30
N VAL A 16 26.32 -46.34 -15.03
CA VAL A 16 27.44 -45.75 -14.28
C VAL A 16 26.87 -44.83 -13.25
N ASP A 17 26.96 -45.27 -12.00
CA ASP A 17 26.86 -44.43 -10.81
C ASP A 17 27.92 -43.33 -10.90
N SER A 18 27.47 -42.09 -10.85
CA SER A 18 28.31 -40.98 -10.40
C SER A 18 27.41 -39.98 -9.71
N GLU A 19 27.48 -39.97 -8.38
CA GLU A 19 27.08 -38.86 -7.56
C GLU A 19 27.80 -37.60 -8.04
N THR A 20 27.15 -36.84 -8.88
CA THR A 20 27.56 -35.50 -9.21
C THR A 20 26.68 -34.58 -8.36
N HIS A 21 27.24 -34.09 -7.26
CA HIS A 21 26.79 -32.87 -6.62
C HIS A 21 26.76 -31.76 -7.68
N PHE A 22 25.60 -31.55 -8.30
CA PHE A 22 25.34 -30.31 -9.02
C PHE A 22 25.23 -29.22 -7.94
N LEU A 23 26.34 -28.51 -7.74
CA LEU A 23 26.32 -27.15 -7.23
C LEU A 23 25.31 -26.40 -8.12
N MET A 24 24.12 -26.11 -7.57
CA MET A 24 23.17 -25.22 -8.19
C MET A 24 23.89 -23.88 -8.39
N ALA A 25 24.29 -23.58 -9.60
CA ALA A 25 24.68 -22.23 -9.98
C ALA A 25 23.48 -21.34 -9.59
N ASP A 26 23.71 -20.33 -8.75
CA ASP A 26 22.76 -19.30 -8.39
C ASP A 26 22.12 -18.78 -9.69
N LYS A 27 20.88 -19.19 -9.98
CA LYS A 27 20.14 -18.68 -11.13
C LYS A 27 19.83 -17.24 -10.84
N GLN A 28 20.66 -16.36 -11.37
CA GLN A 28 20.44 -14.91 -11.28
C GLN A 28 19.05 -14.59 -11.83
N THR A 29 18.19 -14.02 -10.99
CA THR A 29 16.85 -13.62 -11.35
C THR A 29 16.86 -12.26 -12.09
N SER A 30 15.82 -11.93 -12.84
CA SER A 30 15.65 -10.58 -13.43
C SER A 30 15.72 -9.48 -12.37
N TYR A 31 15.28 -9.79 -11.15
CA TYR A 31 15.31 -8.90 -9.97
C TYR A 31 16.72 -8.69 -9.38
N ASP A 32 17.68 -9.59 -9.65
CA ASP A 32 19.09 -9.38 -9.31
C ASP A 32 19.76 -8.41 -10.28
N ALA A 33 19.35 -8.42 -11.56
CA ALA A 33 19.87 -7.52 -12.59
C ALA A 33 19.30 -6.09 -12.41
N ILE A 34 17.99 -5.97 -12.23
CA ILE A 34 17.29 -4.69 -12.00
C ILE A 34 16.52 -4.83 -10.68
N PRO A 35 17.07 -4.38 -9.54
CA PRO A 35 16.40 -4.50 -8.25
C PRO A 35 15.11 -3.68 -8.23
N TYR A 36 14.04 -4.31 -7.73
CA TYR A 36 12.79 -3.60 -7.46
C TYR A 36 12.96 -2.70 -6.23
N GLN A 37 12.48 -1.45 -6.31
CA GLN A 37 12.50 -0.58 -5.13
C GLN A 37 11.55 -1.11 -4.06
N SER A 38 12.08 -1.33 -2.87
CA SER A 38 11.31 -1.83 -1.73
C SER A 38 10.51 -0.69 -1.11
N ASN A 39 9.20 -0.66 -1.37
CA ASN A 39 8.29 0.37 -0.90
C ASN A 39 7.39 -0.16 0.23
N PRO A 40 6.90 0.69 1.12
CA PRO A 40 5.83 0.34 2.04
C PRO A 40 4.49 0.25 1.29
N PHE A 41 3.62 -0.66 1.73
CA PHE A 41 2.26 -0.80 1.21
C PHE A 41 1.28 -0.66 2.37
N ARG A 42 0.71 0.51 2.53
CA ARG A 42 -0.19 0.86 3.63
C ARG A 42 -1.33 -0.14 3.82
N GLU A 43 -1.89 -0.65 2.74
CA GLU A 43 -3.01 -1.58 2.73
C GLU A 43 -2.67 -2.98 3.22
N THR A 44 -1.38 -3.34 3.31
CA THR A 44 -0.93 -4.66 3.79
C THR A 44 -0.69 -4.71 5.30
N ARG A 45 -0.76 -3.58 5.98
CA ARG A 45 -0.48 -3.50 7.41
C ARG A 45 -1.48 -4.31 8.23
N PRO A 46 -1.04 -5.13 9.21
CA PRO A 46 -1.91 -5.98 10.02
C PRO A 46 -3.10 -5.25 10.65
N GLU A 47 -2.90 -4.04 11.16
CA GLU A 47 -3.97 -3.24 11.76
C GLU A 47 -5.06 -2.83 10.76
N ARG A 48 -4.72 -2.68 9.47
CA ARG A 48 -5.71 -2.41 8.41
C ARG A 48 -6.42 -3.67 7.98
N LEU A 49 -5.67 -4.76 7.80
CA LEU A 49 -6.24 -6.07 7.46
C LEU A 49 -7.24 -6.51 8.54
N ALA A 50 -6.87 -6.38 9.82
CA ALA A 50 -7.77 -6.66 10.95
C ALA A 50 -9.00 -5.76 10.96
N ALA A 51 -8.86 -4.47 10.65
CA ALA A 51 -9.97 -3.53 10.62
C ALA A 51 -10.98 -3.85 9.51
N VAL A 52 -10.52 -4.30 8.32
CA VAL A 52 -11.40 -4.80 7.26
C VAL A 52 -12.04 -6.13 7.65
N ALA A 53 -11.27 -7.06 8.22
CA ALA A 53 -11.78 -8.35 8.69
C ALA A 53 -12.91 -8.19 9.71
N LYS A 54 -12.79 -7.21 10.62
CA LYS A 54 -13.81 -6.89 11.63
C LYS A 54 -15.15 -6.47 11.03
N LEU A 55 -15.17 -5.81 9.87
CA LEU A 55 -16.43 -5.47 9.17
C LEU A 55 -17.25 -6.71 8.82
N PHE A 56 -16.57 -7.84 8.58
CA PHE A 56 -17.17 -9.12 8.20
C PHE A 56 -17.23 -10.13 9.34
N GLY A 57 -17.04 -9.67 10.59
CA GLY A 57 -17.18 -10.49 11.79
C GLY A 57 -15.99 -11.41 12.10
N LEU A 58 -14.85 -11.22 11.44
CA LEU A 58 -13.61 -11.94 11.77
C LEU A 58 -12.76 -11.11 12.72
N ASP A 59 -12.54 -11.63 13.92
CA ASP A 59 -11.61 -11.07 14.92
C ASP A 59 -10.20 -11.59 14.63
N ALA A 60 -9.48 -10.88 13.77
CA ALA A 60 -8.10 -11.18 13.45
C ALA A 60 -7.17 -10.80 14.62
N PRO A 61 -6.02 -11.48 14.80
CA PRO A 61 -5.06 -11.17 15.85
C PRO A 61 -4.57 -9.72 15.82
N PRO A 62 -4.33 -9.10 16.99
CA PRO A 62 -3.91 -7.70 17.06
C PRO A 62 -2.49 -7.51 16.51
N ALA A 63 -2.29 -6.41 15.77
CA ALA A 63 -1.01 -6.09 15.14
C ALA A 63 0.16 -5.97 16.12
N GLU A 64 -0.13 -5.63 17.38
CA GLU A 64 0.86 -5.45 18.45
C GLU A 64 1.48 -6.76 18.95
N ASN A 65 0.86 -7.91 18.63
CA ASN A 65 1.34 -9.23 19.02
C ASN A 65 0.86 -10.26 17.98
N CYS A 66 1.53 -10.33 16.85
CA CYS A 66 1.20 -11.22 15.74
C CYS A 66 2.45 -11.77 15.05
N ARG A 67 2.25 -12.79 14.21
CA ARG A 67 3.27 -13.31 13.30
C ARG A 67 2.87 -12.98 11.85
N VAL A 68 3.78 -12.38 11.13
CA VAL A 68 3.58 -11.93 9.74
C VAL A 68 4.58 -12.61 8.82
N LEU A 69 4.08 -13.17 7.72
CA LEU A 69 4.88 -13.64 6.59
C LEU A 69 4.67 -12.70 5.40
N GLU A 70 5.74 -12.24 4.78
CA GLU A 70 5.68 -11.57 3.48
C GLU A 70 6.40 -12.42 2.43
N ILE A 71 5.66 -12.80 1.38
CA ILE A 71 6.15 -13.58 0.24
C ILE A 71 6.50 -12.58 -0.87
N GLY A 72 7.78 -12.61 -1.33
CA GLY A 72 8.31 -11.62 -2.26
C GLY A 72 8.60 -10.30 -1.56
N CYS A 73 9.31 -10.36 -0.42
CA CYS A 73 9.53 -9.19 0.44
C CYS A 73 10.59 -8.20 -0.10
N SER A 74 11.30 -8.53 -1.18
CA SER A 74 12.40 -7.72 -1.70
C SER A 74 13.43 -7.40 -0.60
N MET A 75 13.85 -6.14 -0.44
CA MET A 75 14.74 -5.71 0.65
C MET A 75 14.01 -5.53 2.01
N GLY A 76 12.75 -5.96 2.12
CA GLY A 76 11.96 -5.89 3.34
C GLY A 76 11.38 -4.51 3.68
N GLY A 77 11.37 -3.54 2.76
CA GLY A 77 10.94 -2.17 3.05
C GLY A 77 9.51 -2.07 3.61
N ASN A 78 8.63 -2.97 3.22
CA ASN A 78 7.29 -3.06 3.79
C ASN A 78 7.31 -3.68 5.22
N LEU A 79 8.09 -4.75 5.44
CA LEU A 79 8.18 -5.39 6.76
C LEU A 79 8.91 -4.54 7.79
N LEU A 80 9.97 -3.82 7.39
CA LEU A 80 10.82 -3.07 8.32
C LEU A 80 10.05 -1.96 9.05
N VAL A 81 9.14 -1.27 8.37
CA VAL A 81 8.30 -0.26 9.01
C VAL A 81 7.32 -0.91 9.99
N MET A 82 6.74 -2.06 9.65
CA MET A 82 5.86 -2.80 10.56
C MET A 82 6.62 -3.36 11.76
N ALA A 83 7.82 -3.89 11.55
CA ALA A 83 8.66 -4.45 12.62
C ALA A 83 9.12 -3.37 13.63
N GLN A 84 9.44 -2.17 13.14
CA GLN A 84 9.76 -1.02 13.98
C GLN A 84 8.55 -0.57 14.81
N ASP A 85 7.35 -0.56 14.21
CA ASP A 85 6.13 -0.11 14.84
C ASP A 85 5.58 -1.12 15.87
N HIS A 86 5.83 -2.42 15.65
CA HIS A 86 5.30 -3.53 16.47
C HIS A 86 6.42 -4.43 17.01
N PRO A 87 7.21 -3.97 18.00
CA PRO A 87 8.41 -4.70 18.47
C PRO A 87 8.11 -6.04 19.16
N ARG A 88 6.86 -6.31 19.54
CA ARG A 88 6.44 -7.61 20.12
C ARG A 88 5.97 -8.61 19.08
N SER A 89 5.69 -8.17 17.86
CA SER A 89 5.28 -9.01 16.74
C SER A 89 6.51 -9.54 15.99
N GLN A 90 6.35 -10.65 15.29
CA GLN A 90 7.42 -11.31 14.54
C GLN A 90 7.15 -11.20 13.05
N PHE A 91 8.16 -10.84 12.30
CA PHE A 91 8.08 -10.61 10.86
C PHE A 91 9.07 -11.50 10.13
N ILE A 92 8.58 -12.26 9.17
CA ILE A 92 9.40 -13.11 8.30
C ILE A 92 9.14 -12.69 6.86
N GLY A 93 10.21 -12.37 6.14
CA GLY A 93 10.17 -12.10 4.71
C GLY A 93 10.94 -13.16 3.95
N ILE A 94 10.39 -13.64 2.84
CA ILE A 94 11.10 -14.51 1.89
C ILE A 94 11.15 -13.85 0.53
N ASP A 95 12.28 -14.00 -0.16
CA ASP A 95 12.48 -13.56 -1.53
C ASP A 95 13.48 -14.45 -2.25
N ALA A 96 13.29 -14.63 -3.55
CA ALA A 96 14.17 -15.45 -4.40
C ALA A 96 15.46 -14.71 -4.80
N SER A 97 15.55 -13.39 -4.60
CA SER A 97 16.74 -12.58 -4.89
C SER A 97 17.68 -12.54 -3.68
N SER A 98 18.82 -13.19 -3.79
CA SER A 98 19.88 -13.16 -2.76
C SER A 98 20.44 -11.76 -2.55
N ARG A 99 20.53 -10.97 -3.63
CA ARG A 99 21.00 -9.58 -3.61
C ARG A 99 20.07 -8.69 -2.77
N GLN A 100 18.76 -8.78 -3.02
CA GLN A 100 17.77 -7.95 -2.30
C GLN A 100 17.73 -8.31 -0.81
N ILE A 101 17.76 -9.59 -0.47
CA ILE A 101 17.81 -10.06 0.92
C ILE A 101 19.08 -9.56 1.63
N THR A 102 20.22 -9.63 0.96
CA THR A 102 21.49 -9.13 1.53
C THR A 102 21.44 -7.63 1.82
N GLU A 103 20.89 -6.82 0.91
CA GLU A 103 20.70 -5.37 1.14
C GLU A 103 19.68 -5.08 2.25
N GLY A 104 18.62 -5.88 2.31
CA GLY A 104 17.63 -5.80 3.40
C GLY A 104 18.26 -6.02 4.78
N TRP A 105 19.09 -7.05 4.92
CA TRP A 105 19.80 -7.36 6.17
C TRP A 105 20.69 -6.22 6.65
N LYS A 106 21.40 -5.52 5.77
CA LYS A 106 22.18 -4.32 6.16
C LYS A 106 21.30 -3.27 6.84
N THR A 107 20.07 -3.09 6.35
CA THR A 107 19.11 -2.15 6.95
C THR A 107 18.58 -2.66 8.29
N VAL A 108 18.29 -3.95 8.42
CA VAL A 108 17.90 -4.59 9.68
C VAL A 108 18.95 -4.38 10.77
N GLU A 109 20.22 -4.59 10.43
CA GLU A 109 21.36 -4.41 11.34
C GLU A 109 21.53 -2.95 11.78
N LEU A 110 21.47 -2.00 10.82
CA LEU A 110 21.56 -0.57 11.09
C LEU A 110 20.45 -0.08 12.02
N LEU A 111 19.24 -0.61 11.87
CA LEU A 111 18.09 -0.28 12.71
C LEU A 111 18.09 -1.04 14.04
N GLY A 112 18.92 -2.07 14.19
CA GLY A 112 18.98 -2.93 15.37
C GLY A 112 17.70 -3.74 15.61
N LEU A 113 16.90 -4.02 14.57
CA LEU A 113 15.65 -4.76 14.68
C LEU A 113 15.93 -6.23 15.05
N LYS A 114 15.19 -6.77 16.05
CA LYS A 114 15.36 -8.15 16.54
C LYS A 114 14.17 -9.05 16.20
N ASN A 115 13.09 -8.49 15.69
CA ASN A 115 11.81 -9.15 15.47
C ASN A 115 11.53 -9.34 13.96
N VAL A 116 12.53 -9.18 13.09
CA VAL A 116 12.42 -9.41 11.65
C VAL A 116 13.48 -10.40 11.18
N GLN A 117 13.10 -11.29 10.27
CA GLN A 117 13.99 -12.22 9.57
C GLN A 117 13.72 -12.13 8.07
N LEU A 118 14.74 -11.82 7.29
CA LEU A 118 14.69 -11.87 5.83
C LEU A 118 15.43 -13.12 5.37
N LYS A 119 14.82 -13.92 4.50
CA LYS A 119 15.37 -15.20 4.04
C LYS A 119 15.43 -15.25 2.51
N HIS A 120 16.61 -15.51 1.97
CA HIS A 120 16.76 -15.93 0.58
C HIS A 120 16.18 -17.33 0.46
N LEU A 121 15.00 -17.44 -0.16
CA LEU A 121 14.29 -18.71 -0.29
C LEU A 121 13.37 -18.68 -1.51
N ASP A 122 13.47 -19.71 -2.36
CA ASP A 122 12.43 -19.96 -3.36
C ASP A 122 11.14 -20.39 -2.65
N MET A 123 10.03 -19.80 -3.05
CA MET A 123 8.70 -20.13 -2.49
C MET A 123 8.39 -21.64 -2.60
N LEU A 124 8.90 -22.32 -3.62
CA LEU A 124 8.70 -23.76 -3.79
C LEU A 124 9.33 -24.58 -2.66
N ASP A 125 10.39 -24.06 -2.02
CA ASP A 125 11.10 -24.70 -0.91
C ASP A 125 10.53 -24.33 0.46
N PHE A 126 9.45 -23.54 0.51
CA PHE A 126 8.80 -23.18 1.77
C PHE A 126 8.19 -24.42 2.44
N GLY A 127 8.72 -24.77 3.61
CA GLY A 127 8.40 -26.01 4.33
C GLY A 127 7.53 -25.81 5.57
N PRO A 128 7.14 -26.90 6.26
CA PRO A 128 6.27 -26.88 7.42
C PRO A 128 6.91 -26.24 8.67
N ASP A 129 8.22 -26.15 8.75
CA ASP A 129 8.97 -25.67 9.92
C ASP A 129 8.74 -24.17 10.22
N PHE A 130 8.15 -23.44 9.30
CA PHE A 130 7.81 -22.03 9.49
C PHE A 130 6.64 -21.81 10.46
N GLY A 131 5.82 -22.85 10.74
CA GLY A 131 4.65 -22.76 11.61
C GLY A 131 3.51 -21.94 11.01
N GLU A 132 2.63 -21.43 11.87
CA GLU A 132 1.46 -20.62 11.47
C GLU A 132 1.75 -19.13 11.57
N PHE A 133 1.04 -18.35 10.74
CA PHE A 133 1.08 -16.90 10.67
C PHE A 133 -0.32 -16.30 10.83
N ASP A 134 -0.40 -15.21 11.56
CA ASP A 134 -1.62 -14.43 11.71
C ASP A 134 -1.93 -13.64 10.44
N TYR A 135 -0.86 -13.19 9.76
CA TYR A 135 -0.97 -12.47 8.50
C TYR A 135 0.02 -13.03 7.49
N ILE A 136 -0.47 -13.32 6.28
CA ILE A 136 0.35 -13.69 5.13
C ILE A 136 0.14 -12.65 4.05
N ILE A 137 1.22 -11.99 3.62
CA ILE A 137 1.19 -10.89 2.67
C ILE A 137 1.93 -11.30 1.41
N SER A 138 1.32 -11.10 0.25
CA SER A 138 1.99 -11.21 -1.06
C SER A 138 1.51 -10.08 -1.95
N HIS A 139 2.35 -9.05 -2.08
CA HIS A 139 2.05 -7.88 -2.89
C HIS A 139 2.90 -7.89 -4.17
N GLY A 140 2.23 -7.87 -5.34
CA GLY A 140 2.91 -7.80 -6.63
C GLY A 140 3.69 -9.06 -7.00
N VAL A 141 3.28 -10.27 -6.56
CA VAL A 141 3.97 -11.53 -6.85
C VAL A 141 3.11 -12.48 -7.68
N PHE A 142 1.86 -12.71 -7.28
CA PHE A 142 1.01 -13.78 -7.78
C PHE A 142 0.95 -13.85 -9.32
N SER A 143 0.79 -12.74 -10.00
CA SER A 143 0.68 -12.71 -11.46
C SER A 143 2.02 -12.86 -12.19
N TRP A 144 3.12 -12.65 -11.48
CA TRP A 144 4.47 -12.61 -12.05
C TRP A 144 5.25 -13.91 -11.90
N VAL A 145 4.59 -14.95 -11.39
CA VAL A 145 5.19 -16.27 -11.19
C VAL A 145 4.44 -17.33 -11.98
N PRO A 146 5.11 -18.44 -12.36
CA PRO A 146 4.48 -19.55 -13.08
C PRO A 146 3.32 -20.18 -12.28
N PRO A 147 2.33 -20.83 -12.95
CA PRO A 147 1.17 -21.42 -12.28
C PRO A 147 1.50 -22.37 -11.12
N ARG A 148 2.57 -23.16 -11.24
CA ARG A 148 3.03 -24.06 -10.16
C ARG A 148 3.42 -23.30 -8.88
N VAL A 149 4.01 -22.09 -9.04
CA VAL A 149 4.40 -21.24 -7.92
C VAL A 149 3.17 -20.54 -7.32
N GLN A 150 2.19 -20.16 -8.16
CA GLN A 150 0.89 -19.69 -7.69
C GLN A 150 0.18 -20.75 -6.84
N ASP A 151 0.21 -22.03 -7.26
CA ASP A 151 -0.39 -23.14 -6.50
C ASP A 151 0.34 -23.35 -5.16
N LYS A 152 1.67 -23.20 -5.15
CA LYS A 152 2.45 -23.23 -3.89
C LYS A 152 2.08 -22.10 -2.95
N MET A 153 1.83 -20.89 -3.47
CA MET A 153 1.32 -19.77 -2.64
C MET A 153 -0.01 -20.10 -1.99
N MET A 154 -0.94 -20.75 -2.73
CA MET A 154 -2.20 -21.22 -2.14
C MET A 154 -1.98 -22.28 -1.07
N GLU A 155 -1.05 -23.23 -1.30
CA GLU A 155 -0.67 -24.22 -0.30
C GLU A 155 -0.11 -23.58 0.97
N ILE A 156 0.77 -22.58 0.83
CA ILE A 156 1.31 -21.83 1.97
C ILE A 156 0.17 -21.17 2.75
N CYS A 157 -0.74 -20.48 2.09
CA CYS A 157 -1.91 -19.88 2.76
C CYS A 157 -2.78 -20.96 3.43
N GLN A 158 -3.01 -22.11 2.79
CA GLN A 158 -3.80 -23.19 3.35
C GLN A 158 -3.17 -23.77 4.62
N ARG A 159 -1.87 -24.03 4.60
CA ARG A 159 -1.17 -24.74 5.69
C ARG A 159 -0.75 -23.84 6.84
N HIS A 160 -0.33 -22.61 6.50
CA HIS A 160 0.35 -21.73 7.43
C HIS A 160 -0.49 -20.53 7.91
N LEU A 161 -1.68 -20.29 7.37
CA LEU A 161 -2.56 -19.24 7.90
C LEU A 161 -3.18 -19.72 9.22
N ALA A 162 -3.08 -18.93 10.28
CA ALA A 162 -3.71 -19.20 11.58
C ALA A 162 -5.25 -19.29 11.44
N PRO A 163 -5.97 -19.92 12.38
CA PRO A 163 -7.43 -20.08 12.29
C PRO A 163 -8.21 -18.80 12.04
N ASN A 164 -7.84 -17.69 12.69
CA ASN A 164 -8.41 -16.35 12.50
C ASN A 164 -7.47 -15.42 11.73
N GLY A 165 -6.50 -15.99 11.03
CA GLY A 165 -5.54 -15.22 10.23
C GLY A 165 -6.15 -14.64 8.97
N VAL A 166 -5.48 -13.62 8.44
CA VAL A 166 -5.85 -12.95 7.19
C VAL A 166 -4.66 -13.02 6.22
N ALA A 167 -4.89 -13.56 5.02
CA ALA A 167 -3.94 -13.44 3.94
C ALA A 167 -4.34 -12.30 3.00
N TYR A 168 -3.34 -11.58 2.50
CA TYR A 168 -3.46 -10.53 1.49
C TYR A 168 -2.71 -10.97 0.25
N ILE A 169 -3.38 -11.03 -0.88
CA ILE A 169 -2.76 -11.33 -2.17
C ILE A 169 -3.21 -10.29 -3.19
N SER A 170 -2.24 -9.61 -3.81
CA SER A 170 -2.53 -8.74 -4.94
C SER A 170 -2.19 -9.44 -6.26
N TYR A 171 -2.96 -9.14 -7.29
CA TYR A 171 -2.80 -9.76 -8.60
C TYR A 171 -3.43 -8.92 -9.72
N ASN A 172 -2.89 -9.12 -10.90
CA ASN A 172 -3.42 -8.58 -12.14
C ASN A 172 -4.72 -9.30 -12.49
N THR A 173 -5.75 -8.57 -12.91
CA THR A 173 -7.06 -9.15 -13.19
C THR A 173 -7.65 -8.70 -14.53
N TYR A 174 -8.46 -9.59 -15.10
CA TYR A 174 -9.29 -9.28 -16.24
C TYR A 174 -10.62 -8.64 -15.79
N PRO A 175 -11.23 -7.78 -16.64
CA PRO A 175 -10.91 -7.52 -18.05
C PRO A 175 -9.81 -6.47 -18.29
N GLY A 176 -9.41 -5.68 -17.29
CA GLY A 176 -8.50 -4.55 -17.50
C GLY A 176 -7.16 -4.93 -18.13
N TRP A 177 -6.63 -6.10 -17.80
CA TRP A 177 -5.37 -6.58 -18.39
C TRP A 177 -5.45 -6.96 -19.87
N HIS A 178 -6.65 -7.15 -20.45
CA HIS A 178 -6.73 -7.25 -21.92
C HIS A 178 -6.29 -5.96 -22.61
N ILE A 179 -6.60 -4.81 -22.00
CA ILE A 179 -6.20 -3.49 -22.52
C ILE A 179 -4.69 -3.30 -22.39
N ARG A 180 -4.14 -3.50 -21.19
CA ARG A 180 -2.70 -3.40 -20.93
C ARG A 180 -1.87 -4.41 -21.71
N GLY A 181 -2.42 -5.59 -21.94
CA GLY A 181 -1.80 -6.66 -22.74
C GLY A 181 -1.41 -6.19 -24.15
N ILE A 182 -2.21 -5.36 -24.80
CA ILE A 182 -1.91 -4.83 -26.14
C ILE A 182 -0.57 -4.09 -26.16
N VAL A 183 -0.33 -3.21 -25.19
CA VAL A 183 0.93 -2.44 -25.11
C VAL A 183 2.08 -3.33 -24.65
N ARG A 184 1.83 -4.19 -23.67
CA ARG A 184 2.83 -5.15 -23.19
C ARG A 184 3.34 -6.06 -24.30
N ASP A 185 2.47 -6.60 -25.14
CA ASP A 185 2.85 -7.49 -26.24
C ASP A 185 3.73 -6.77 -27.27
N MET A 186 3.43 -5.51 -27.59
CA MET A 186 4.30 -4.67 -28.44
C MET A 186 5.68 -4.47 -27.81
N MET A 187 5.71 -4.16 -26.50
CA MET A 187 6.97 -3.94 -25.78
C MET A 187 7.81 -5.20 -25.68
N LEU A 188 7.21 -6.36 -25.40
CA LEU A 188 7.88 -7.65 -25.39
C LEU A 188 8.42 -8.04 -26.77
N TYR A 189 7.61 -7.85 -27.83
CA TYR A 189 8.03 -8.15 -29.19
C TYR A 189 9.27 -7.36 -29.62
N ARG A 190 9.29 -6.05 -29.33
CA ARG A 190 10.43 -5.20 -29.69
C ARG A 190 11.58 -5.35 -28.70
N GLY A 191 11.30 -5.36 -27.40
CA GLY A 191 12.31 -5.49 -26.36
C GLY A 191 13.05 -6.81 -26.41
N GLY A 192 12.37 -7.92 -26.74
CA GLY A 192 12.97 -9.24 -26.85
C GLY A 192 14.08 -9.38 -27.91
N GLN A 193 14.24 -8.39 -28.80
CA GLN A 193 15.32 -8.34 -29.78
C GLN A 193 16.63 -7.78 -29.21
N PHE A 194 16.65 -7.33 -27.95
CA PHE A 194 17.80 -6.69 -27.29
C PHE A 194 18.14 -7.42 -26.01
N ALA A 195 19.43 -7.70 -25.79
CA ALA A 195 19.89 -8.38 -24.58
C ALA A 195 20.06 -7.43 -23.39
N GLU A 196 20.59 -6.21 -23.65
CA GLU A 196 20.87 -5.23 -22.61
C GLU A 196 19.59 -4.60 -22.06
N PRO A 197 19.38 -4.59 -20.73
CA PRO A 197 18.12 -4.12 -20.11
C PRO A 197 17.71 -2.70 -20.51
N ASP A 198 18.65 -1.74 -20.49
CA ASP A 198 18.37 -0.34 -20.84
C ASP A 198 17.99 -0.19 -22.33
N ALA A 199 18.70 -0.90 -23.21
CA ALA A 199 18.38 -0.93 -24.63
C ALA A 199 17.02 -1.59 -24.89
N ARG A 200 16.71 -2.67 -24.17
CA ARG A 200 15.46 -3.40 -24.21
C ARG A 200 14.29 -2.47 -23.88
N LEU A 201 14.35 -1.76 -22.76
CA LEU A 201 13.29 -0.82 -22.33
C LEU A 201 13.16 0.35 -23.29
N LYS A 202 14.28 0.98 -23.68
CA LYS A 202 14.29 2.12 -24.60
C LYS A 202 13.63 1.78 -25.94
N GLN A 203 14.00 0.63 -26.53
CA GLN A 203 13.45 0.18 -27.80
C GLN A 203 11.97 -0.22 -27.71
N ALA A 204 11.56 -0.82 -26.59
CA ALA A 204 10.18 -1.14 -26.30
C ALA A 204 9.32 0.13 -26.23
N LYS A 205 9.74 1.14 -25.45
CA LYS A 205 9.07 2.46 -25.34
C LYS A 205 8.97 3.13 -26.73
N SER A 206 10.06 3.16 -27.50
CA SER A 206 10.08 3.78 -28.82
C SER A 206 9.09 3.16 -29.80
N LEU A 207 8.84 1.84 -29.73
CA LEU A 207 7.81 1.20 -30.55
C LEU A 207 6.41 1.70 -30.18
N VAL A 208 6.07 1.74 -28.89
CA VAL A 208 4.75 2.21 -28.44
C VAL A 208 4.52 3.67 -28.82
N GLU A 209 5.52 4.52 -28.63
CA GLU A 209 5.50 5.94 -29.05
C GLU A 209 5.30 6.08 -30.57
N PHE A 210 6.03 5.30 -31.38
CA PHE A 210 5.88 5.28 -32.82
C PHE A 210 4.46 4.90 -33.25
N VAL A 211 3.91 3.80 -32.70
CA VAL A 211 2.57 3.33 -33.05
C VAL A 211 1.50 4.36 -32.65
N ALA A 212 1.63 4.96 -31.45
CA ALA A 212 0.71 6.01 -31.01
C ALA A 212 0.81 7.26 -31.89
N GLN A 213 2.00 7.63 -32.37
CA GLN A 213 2.18 8.74 -33.30
C GLN A 213 1.61 8.42 -34.69
N ALA A 214 1.84 7.20 -35.19
CA ALA A 214 1.34 6.77 -36.51
C ALA A 214 -0.20 6.70 -36.57
N THR A 215 -0.86 6.49 -35.43
CA THR A 215 -2.32 6.45 -35.30
C THR A 215 -2.93 7.81 -34.93
N ARG A 216 -2.11 8.84 -34.69
CA ARG A 216 -2.58 10.19 -34.30
C ARG A 216 -3.51 10.79 -35.31
N GLY A 217 -4.65 11.32 -34.83
CA GLY A 217 -5.67 11.95 -35.68
C GLY A 217 -6.69 10.98 -36.30
N SER A 218 -6.56 9.67 -36.08
CA SER A 218 -7.54 8.68 -36.54
C SER A 218 -8.85 8.67 -35.74
N ASP A 219 -8.86 9.27 -34.54
CA ASP A 219 -9.96 9.26 -33.56
C ASP A 219 -10.62 7.88 -33.35
N THR A 220 -9.84 6.83 -33.47
CA THR A 220 -10.28 5.45 -33.23
C THR A 220 -10.22 5.08 -31.74
N PRO A 221 -11.01 4.10 -31.28
CA PRO A 221 -10.86 3.55 -29.94
C PRO A 221 -9.43 3.07 -29.65
N TYR A 222 -8.75 2.50 -30.62
CA TYR A 222 -7.37 2.04 -30.52
C TYR A 222 -6.39 3.20 -30.24
N GLN A 223 -6.53 4.31 -30.97
CA GLN A 223 -5.68 5.49 -30.76
C GLN A 223 -5.89 6.10 -29.36
N ARG A 224 -7.14 6.19 -28.88
CA ARG A 224 -7.44 6.68 -27.52
C ARG A 224 -6.86 5.77 -26.45
N LEU A 225 -6.92 4.44 -26.65
CA LEU A 225 -6.30 3.46 -25.77
C LEU A 225 -4.77 3.65 -25.68
N LEU A 226 -4.09 3.70 -26.83
CA LEU A 226 -2.64 3.90 -26.88
C LEU A 226 -2.20 5.20 -26.21
N GLN A 227 -2.94 6.28 -26.44
CA GLN A 227 -2.64 7.56 -25.80
C GLN A 227 -2.82 7.51 -24.28
N GLY A 228 -3.85 6.81 -23.81
CA GLY A 228 -4.08 6.57 -22.37
C GLY A 228 -2.94 5.80 -21.73
N GLU A 229 -2.51 4.70 -22.34
CA GLU A 229 -1.39 3.88 -21.85
C GLU A 229 -0.05 4.66 -21.87
N LEU A 230 0.23 5.40 -22.94
CA LEU A 230 1.42 6.27 -22.99
C LEU A 230 1.43 7.32 -21.88
N ASN A 231 0.29 7.96 -21.62
CA ASN A 231 0.20 8.93 -20.53
C ASN A 231 0.45 8.28 -19.16
N GLN A 232 0.00 7.04 -18.95
CA GLN A 232 0.33 6.29 -17.73
C GLN A 232 1.82 5.94 -17.65
N MET A 233 2.40 5.39 -18.74
CA MET A 233 3.81 5.03 -18.82
C MET A 233 4.73 6.22 -18.56
N SER A 234 4.37 7.43 -19.02
CA SER A 234 5.18 8.64 -18.80
C SER A 234 5.25 9.08 -17.33
N GLN A 235 4.37 8.58 -16.48
CA GLN A 235 4.36 8.85 -15.03
C GLN A 235 5.09 7.78 -14.22
N MET A 236 5.53 6.69 -14.88
CA MET A 236 6.18 5.55 -14.22
C MET A 236 7.70 5.64 -14.33
N GLU A 237 8.40 5.22 -13.29
CA GLU A 237 9.84 5.09 -13.31
C GLU A 237 10.28 3.88 -14.17
N ASP A 238 11.45 3.95 -14.78
CA ASP A 238 11.93 2.96 -15.76
C ASP A 238 12.04 1.54 -15.18
N TYR A 239 12.45 1.39 -13.90
CA TYR A 239 12.49 0.08 -13.25
C TYR A 239 11.10 -0.56 -13.14
N TYR A 240 10.06 0.26 -12.89
CA TYR A 240 8.68 -0.22 -12.80
C TYR A 240 8.16 -0.68 -14.17
N LEU A 241 8.43 0.10 -15.22
CA LEU A 241 8.08 -0.28 -16.60
C LEU A 241 8.78 -1.56 -17.03
N HIS A 242 10.03 -1.77 -16.59
CA HIS A 242 10.76 -2.99 -16.90
C HIS A 242 10.05 -4.22 -16.30
N HIS A 243 9.68 -4.18 -15.03
CA HIS A 243 9.02 -5.30 -14.38
C HIS A 243 7.56 -5.48 -14.81
N ASP A 244 6.79 -4.41 -15.05
CA ASP A 244 5.38 -4.53 -15.44
C ASP A 244 5.18 -4.91 -16.92
N HIS A 245 6.09 -4.49 -17.81
CA HIS A 245 5.88 -4.65 -19.26
C HIS A 245 6.87 -5.60 -19.93
N LEU A 246 8.04 -5.86 -19.34
CA LEU A 246 9.08 -6.68 -19.96
C LEU A 246 9.40 -7.98 -19.22
N GLU A 247 8.77 -8.25 -18.09
CA GLU A 247 8.87 -9.53 -17.39
C GLU A 247 8.23 -10.65 -18.24
N GLU A 248 8.84 -11.85 -18.26
CA GLU A 248 8.35 -12.98 -19.07
C GLU A 248 6.99 -13.48 -18.59
N ASN A 249 6.85 -13.65 -17.27
CA ASN A 249 5.61 -14.12 -16.67
C ASN A 249 4.66 -12.95 -16.44
N ASN A 250 3.43 -13.10 -16.88
CA ASN A 250 2.29 -12.31 -16.43
C ASN A 250 1.01 -13.15 -16.64
N HIS A 251 0.41 -13.58 -15.55
CA HIS A 251 -0.76 -14.45 -15.53
C HIS A 251 -1.93 -13.77 -14.83
N PRO A 252 -2.60 -12.78 -15.48
CA PRO A 252 -3.83 -12.19 -14.94
C PRO A 252 -4.93 -13.26 -14.88
N VAL A 253 -5.80 -13.15 -13.88
CA VAL A 253 -6.93 -14.07 -13.72
C VAL A 253 -8.22 -13.27 -13.54
N TYR A 254 -9.37 -13.85 -13.93
CA TYR A 254 -10.66 -13.32 -13.50
C TYR A 254 -10.87 -13.56 -12.01
N PHE A 255 -11.59 -12.66 -11.34
CA PHE A 255 -11.85 -12.81 -9.90
C PHE A 255 -12.55 -14.12 -9.54
N HIS A 256 -13.53 -14.56 -10.33
CA HIS A 256 -14.22 -15.84 -10.10
C HIS A 256 -13.28 -17.05 -10.21
N GLU A 257 -12.22 -16.98 -11.01
CA GLU A 257 -11.19 -18.01 -11.12
C GLU A 257 -10.32 -18.04 -9.87
N MET A 258 -9.90 -16.85 -9.38
CA MET A 258 -9.21 -16.74 -8.10
C MET A 258 -10.08 -17.29 -6.96
N ALA A 259 -11.36 -16.92 -6.89
CA ALA A 259 -12.27 -17.42 -5.86
C ALA A 259 -12.42 -18.96 -5.91
N ARG A 260 -12.43 -19.55 -7.11
CA ARG A 260 -12.42 -21.02 -7.28
C ARG A 260 -11.11 -21.63 -6.78
N LYS A 261 -9.95 -21.00 -7.13
CA LYS A 261 -8.63 -21.44 -6.65
C LYS A 261 -8.55 -21.41 -5.12
N LEU A 262 -9.12 -20.39 -4.48
CA LEU A 262 -9.23 -20.32 -3.01
C LEU A 262 -10.07 -21.46 -2.45
N ALA A 263 -11.25 -21.69 -3.03
CA ALA A 263 -12.20 -22.68 -2.52
C ALA A 263 -11.66 -24.11 -2.54
N VAL A 264 -10.91 -24.49 -3.57
CA VAL A 264 -10.30 -25.85 -3.66
C VAL A 264 -9.15 -26.02 -2.66
N ASN A 265 -8.57 -24.92 -2.18
CA ASN A 265 -7.52 -24.91 -1.16
C ASN A 265 -8.07 -24.68 0.27
N GLY A 266 -9.38 -24.82 0.52
CA GLY A 266 -9.96 -24.64 1.86
C GLY A 266 -9.92 -23.21 2.38
N LEU A 267 -9.76 -22.24 1.47
CA LEU A 267 -9.75 -20.80 1.71
C LEU A 267 -11.03 -20.17 1.18
N GLN A 268 -11.27 -18.90 1.55
CA GLN A 268 -12.39 -18.12 1.01
C GLN A 268 -12.04 -16.65 0.90
N TYR A 269 -12.73 -15.98 0.01
CA TYR A 269 -12.72 -14.52 -0.12
C TYR A 269 -13.26 -13.86 1.14
N LEU A 270 -12.46 -13.03 1.80
CA LEU A 270 -12.86 -12.21 2.94
C LEU A 270 -13.39 -10.85 2.47
N GLY A 271 -12.64 -10.16 1.63
CA GLY A 271 -12.97 -8.84 1.11
C GLY A 271 -11.80 -8.28 0.30
N GLU A 272 -11.87 -7.00 -0.03
CA GLU A 272 -10.77 -6.24 -0.62
C GLU A 272 -10.11 -5.39 0.46
N ALA A 273 -8.79 -5.24 0.39
CA ALA A 273 -8.05 -4.33 1.28
C ALA A 273 -8.50 -2.88 1.09
N ASP A 274 -8.98 -2.54 -0.10
CA ASP A 274 -9.62 -1.29 -0.44
C ASP A 274 -11.16 -1.49 -0.44
N PHE A 275 -11.76 -1.31 0.73
CA PHE A 275 -13.18 -1.59 0.97
C PHE A 275 -14.12 -0.85 0.02
N SER A 276 -13.77 0.38 -0.39
CA SER A 276 -14.59 1.16 -1.33
C SER A 276 -14.78 0.47 -2.68
N MET A 277 -13.85 -0.42 -3.03
CA MET A 277 -13.89 -1.16 -4.30
C MET A 277 -14.89 -2.31 -4.32
N MET A 278 -15.37 -2.77 -3.16
CA MET A 278 -16.34 -3.87 -3.07
C MET A 278 -17.78 -3.41 -2.79
N VAL A 279 -18.03 -2.10 -2.83
CA VAL A 279 -19.33 -1.54 -2.50
C VAL A 279 -20.04 -1.06 -3.77
N SER A 280 -21.24 -1.59 -4.02
CA SER A 280 -22.05 -1.27 -5.20
C SER A 280 -22.67 0.14 -5.12
N SER A 281 -22.85 0.71 -3.91
CA SER A 281 -23.37 2.07 -3.73
C SER A 281 -22.47 3.18 -4.30
N ASN A 282 -21.26 2.84 -4.72
CA ASN A 282 -20.36 3.77 -5.42
C ASN A 282 -20.64 3.90 -6.94
N PHE A 283 -21.63 3.18 -7.45
CA PHE A 283 -22.17 3.33 -8.80
C PHE A 283 -23.45 4.17 -8.78
N SER A 284 -23.98 4.51 -9.98
CA SER A 284 -25.32 5.11 -10.05
C SER A 284 -26.39 4.19 -9.48
N PRO A 285 -27.52 4.71 -8.99
CA PRO A 285 -28.58 3.87 -8.42
C PRO A 285 -29.07 2.77 -9.37
N GLU A 286 -29.16 3.06 -10.67
CA GLU A 286 -29.60 2.08 -11.68
C GLU A 286 -28.57 0.95 -11.84
N VAL A 287 -27.27 1.29 -11.90
CA VAL A 287 -26.20 0.31 -12.00
C VAL A 287 -26.11 -0.52 -10.73
N ALA A 288 -26.20 0.12 -9.55
CA ALA A 288 -26.20 -0.59 -8.27
C ALA A 288 -27.36 -1.59 -8.18
N LYS A 289 -28.57 -1.18 -8.59
CA LYS A 289 -29.75 -2.07 -8.63
C LYS A 289 -29.51 -3.28 -9.55
N THR A 290 -29.05 -3.03 -10.77
CA THR A 290 -28.78 -4.11 -11.74
C THR A 290 -27.69 -5.06 -11.22
N LEU A 291 -26.63 -4.54 -10.60
CA LEU A 291 -25.59 -5.37 -9.97
C LEU A 291 -26.17 -6.27 -8.86
N HIS A 292 -27.08 -5.75 -8.03
CA HIS A 292 -27.75 -6.53 -7.01
C HIS A 292 -28.65 -7.63 -7.61
N GLU A 293 -29.37 -7.33 -8.67
CA GLU A 293 -30.22 -8.30 -9.38
C GLU A 293 -29.38 -9.42 -10.02
N LEU A 294 -28.26 -9.06 -10.68
CA LEU A 294 -27.35 -10.02 -11.31
C LEU A 294 -26.55 -10.83 -10.29
N GLY A 295 -26.12 -10.21 -9.19
CA GLY A 295 -25.31 -10.86 -8.15
C GLY A 295 -26.09 -11.85 -7.28
N ALA A 296 -27.42 -11.78 -7.25
CA ALA A 296 -28.35 -12.75 -6.67
C ALA A 296 -27.89 -13.39 -5.35
N HIS A 297 -27.39 -12.61 -4.40
CA HIS A 297 -26.87 -13.03 -3.10
C HIS A 297 -25.49 -13.76 -3.12
N ASP A 298 -24.85 -13.87 -4.28
CA ASP A 298 -23.49 -14.40 -4.41
C ASP A 298 -22.47 -13.25 -4.51
N ILE A 299 -21.67 -13.08 -3.46
CA ILE A 299 -20.63 -12.04 -3.41
C ILE A 299 -19.58 -12.20 -4.52
N ILE A 300 -19.29 -13.44 -4.94
CA ILE A 300 -18.29 -13.69 -5.99
C ILE A 300 -18.83 -13.22 -7.35
N GLN A 301 -20.10 -13.46 -7.63
CA GLN A 301 -20.74 -12.96 -8.84
C GLN A 301 -20.84 -11.43 -8.82
N MET A 302 -21.27 -10.84 -7.70
CA MET A 302 -21.35 -9.39 -7.54
C MET A 302 -20.00 -8.71 -7.82
N GLU A 303 -18.94 -9.20 -7.20
CA GLU A 303 -17.58 -8.68 -7.36
C GLU A 303 -17.09 -8.83 -8.81
N GLN A 304 -17.37 -9.97 -9.46
CA GLN A 304 -16.99 -10.16 -10.85
C GLN A 304 -17.74 -9.20 -11.80
N TYR A 305 -19.02 -8.95 -11.58
CA TYR A 305 -19.77 -7.98 -12.37
C TYR A 305 -19.27 -6.55 -12.15
N MET A 306 -18.91 -6.20 -10.91
CA MET A 306 -18.28 -4.90 -10.63
C MET A 306 -16.93 -4.75 -11.34
N ASP A 307 -16.15 -5.83 -11.48
CA ASP A 307 -14.91 -5.80 -12.27
C ASP A 307 -15.16 -5.50 -13.75
N PHE A 308 -16.21 -6.10 -14.32
CA PHE A 308 -16.59 -5.81 -15.71
C PHE A 308 -16.99 -4.35 -15.90
N VAL A 309 -17.82 -3.80 -15.00
CA VAL A 309 -18.24 -2.39 -15.07
C VAL A 309 -17.07 -1.42 -14.93
N ARG A 310 -16.11 -1.74 -14.02
CA ARG A 310 -14.93 -0.89 -13.76
C ARG A 310 -13.78 -1.12 -14.72
N CYS A 311 -13.84 -2.13 -15.58
CA CYS A 311 -12.67 -2.60 -16.34
C CYS A 311 -11.44 -2.80 -15.44
N ARG A 312 -11.64 -3.50 -14.30
CA ARG A 312 -10.63 -3.61 -13.25
C ARG A 312 -9.40 -4.36 -13.76
N TYR A 313 -8.21 -3.84 -13.44
CA TYR A 313 -6.93 -4.42 -13.87
C TYR A 313 -6.08 -4.95 -12.71
N PHE A 314 -6.39 -4.58 -11.46
CA PHE A 314 -5.63 -4.99 -10.28
C PHE A 314 -6.53 -5.21 -9.07
N ARG A 315 -6.31 -6.30 -8.35
CA ARG A 315 -7.01 -6.64 -7.12
C ARG A 315 -6.07 -6.77 -5.94
N LYS A 316 -6.58 -6.46 -4.76
CA LYS A 316 -5.92 -6.55 -3.45
C LYS A 316 -6.81 -7.35 -2.51
N THR A 317 -6.84 -8.66 -2.74
CA THR A 317 -7.83 -9.55 -2.14
C THR A 317 -7.40 -10.03 -0.77
N LEU A 318 -8.30 -9.91 0.21
CA LEU A 318 -8.19 -10.50 1.52
C LEU A 318 -8.84 -11.88 1.56
N ILE A 319 -8.17 -12.78 2.26
CA ILE A 319 -8.47 -14.21 2.27
C ILE A 319 -8.44 -14.70 3.71
N CYS A 320 -9.34 -15.60 4.07
CA CYS A 320 -9.31 -16.30 5.34
C CYS A 320 -9.60 -17.81 5.15
N ARG A 321 -9.49 -18.59 6.21
CA ARG A 321 -9.87 -20.01 6.17
C ARG A 321 -11.37 -20.18 5.88
N ARG A 322 -11.74 -21.16 5.10
CA ARG A 322 -13.15 -21.45 4.75
C ARG A 322 -14.01 -21.82 5.97
N SER A 323 -13.38 -22.30 7.05
CA SER A 323 -14.06 -22.60 8.31
C SER A 323 -14.59 -21.37 9.05
N VAL A 324 -14.09 -20.18 8.75
CA VAL A 324 -14.53 -18.91 9.35
C VAL A 324 -15.95 -18.59 8.85
N LYS A 325 -16.86 -18.33 9.77
CA LYS A 325 -18.22 -17.86 9.43
C LYS A 325 -18.20 -16.35 9.26
N LEU A 326 -18.24 -15.89 8.03
CA LEU A 326 -18.28 -14.46 7.71
C LEU A 326 -19.71 -13.92 7.73
N ASN A 327 -19.88 -12.73 8.31
CA ASN A 327 -21.11 -11.95 8.18
C ASN A 327 -20.95 -10.93 7.06
N ARG A 328 -21.70 -11.08 5.98
CA ARG A 328 -21.66 -10.15 4.83
C ARG A 328 -22.58 -8.94 4.99
N THR A 329 -23.43 -8.95 6.02
CA THR A 329 -24.31 -7.83 6.31
C THR A 329 -23.53 -6.75 7.07
N LEU A 330 -23.32 -5.63 6.41
CA LEU A 330 -22.69 -4.48 7.02
C LEU A 330 -23.69 -3.80 7.97
N VAL A 331 -23.37 -3.80 9.26
CA VAL A 331 -24.22 -3.18 10.28
C VAL A 331 -23.53 -1.93 10.84
N PRO A 332 -24.23 -0.77 10.94
CA PRO A 332 -23.64 0.47 11.47
C PRO A 332 -23.00 0.32 12.86
N ALA A 333 -23.52 -0.57 13.69
CA ALA A 333 -23.00 -0.81 15.04
C ALA A 333 -21.50 -1.17 15.10
N VAL A 334 -20.94 -1.79 14.03
CA VAL A 334 -19.51 -2.14 13.99
C VAL A 334 -18.62 -0.89 14.06
N VAL A 335 -19.09 0.25 13.52
CA VAL A 335 -18.34 1.52 13.49
C VAL A 335 -18.08 2.07 14.88
N LYS A 336 -18.95 1.76 15.84
CA LYS A 336 -18.84 2.25 17.24
C LYS A 336 -17.53 1.81 17.92
N GLY A 337 -16.92 0.72 17.46
CA GLY A 337 -15.64 0.21 17.95
C GLY A 337 -14.40 0.77 17.23
N PHE A 338 -14.57 1.64 16.23
CA PHE A 338 -13.44 2.12 15.42
C PHE A 338 -12.92 3.49 15.85
N LEU A 339 -11.68 3.71 15.51
CA LEU A 339 -11.02 5.00 15.44
C LEU A 339 -11.11 5.48 13.98
N LEU A 340 -11.65 6.67 13.75
CA LEU A 340 -11.96 7.21 12.43
C LEU A 340 -11.07 8.40 12.11
N ALA A 341 -10.67 8.54 10.85
CA ALA A 341 -9.90 9.68 10.37
C ALA A 341 -10.35 10.08 8.95
N SER A 342 -10.25 11.36 8.62
CA SER A 342 -10.51 11.85 7.27
C SER A 342 -9.77 13.14 7.01
N ASN A 343 -9.19 13.27 5.80
CA ASN A 343 -8.64 14.53 5.30
C ASN A 343 -9.61 15.26 4.37
N ALA A 344 -10.86 14.80 4.28
CA ALA A 344 -11.83 15.38 3.39
C ALA A 344 -12.20 16.80 3.81
N ALA A 345 -12.13 17.71 2.86
CA ALA A 345 -12.53 19.11 3.00
C ALA A 345 -13.81 19.37 2.20
N PRO A 346 -14.66 20.34 2.62
CA PRO A 346 -15.79 20.75 1.82
C PRO A 346 -15.33 21.39 0.51
N GLU A 347 -15.96 21.02 -0.62
CA GLU A 347 -15.63 21.60 -1.93
C GLU A 347 -15.91 23.11 -1.98
N SER A 348 -16.93 23.58 -1.20
CA SER A 348 -17.29 24.98 -1.09
C SER A 348 -17.42 25.36 0.38
N PRO A 349 -16.40 26.02 0.96
CA PRO A 349 -16.44 26.44 2.37
C PRO A 349 -17.63 27.35 2.72
N GLU A 350 -18.09 28.16 1.79
CA GLU A 350 -19.24 29.07 1.96
C GLU A 350 -20.55 28.29 2.13
N VAL A 351 -20.75 27.24 1.34
CA VAL A 351 -21.93 26.35 1.44
C VAL A 351 -21.85 25.48 2.71
N ALA A 352 -20.65 25.17 3.17
CA ALA A 352 -20.45 24.41 4.40
C ALA A 352 -20.97 25.14 5.66
N SER A 353 -21.12 26.46 5.60
CA SER A 353 -21.67 27.27 6.70
C SER A 353 -23.20 27.23 6.79
N ASP A 354 -23.91 26.86 5.71
CA ASP A 354 -25.37 26.70 5.69
C ASP A 354 -25.75 25.25 6.07
N PRO A 355 -26.42 25.07 7.22
CA PRO A 355 -26.80 23.74 7.66
C PRO A 355 -27.87 23.06 6.78
N ALA A 356 -28.68 23.84 6.07
CA ALA A 356 -29.79 23.34 5.25
C ALA A 356 -29.31 22.77 3.88
N GLN A 357 -28.17 23.26 3.37
CA GLN A 357 -27.68 22.86 2.06
C GLN A 357 -26.88 21.57 2.13
N PRO A 358 -26.97 20.67 1.14
CA PRO A 358 -26.06 19.54 1.02
C PRO A 358 -24.62 20.04 0.83
N VAL A 359 -23.65 19.37 1.48
CA VAL A 359 -22.23 19.69 1.36
C VAL A 359 -21.49 18.45 0.86
N THR A 360 -20.72 18.62 -0.21
CA THR A 360 -19.81 17.58 -0.72
C THR A 360 -18.44 17.77 -0.11
N PHE A 361 -17.96 16.74 0.59
CA PHE A 361 -16.61 16.65 1.10
C PHE A 361 -15.77 15.83 0.13
N GLN A 362 -14.54 16.29 -0.14
CA GLN A 362 -13.60 15.61 -1.03
C GLN A 362 -12.25 15.41 -0.33
N THR A 363 -11.72 14.19 -0.44
CA THR A 363 -10.36 13.86 0.02
C THR A 363 -9.30 14.40 -0.94
N SER A 364 -8.06 14.50 -0.49
CA SER A 364 -6.92 14.91 -1.34
C SER A 364 -6.67 13.98 -2.55
N VAL A 365 -7.19 12.76 -2.52
CA VAL A 365 -7.08 11.76 -3.61
C VAL A 365 -8.37 11.67 -4.46
N GLY A 366 -9.36 12.53 -4.19
CA GLY A 366 -10.53 12.69 -5.04
C GLY A 366 -11.78 11.90 -4.64
N TYR A 367 -11.77 11.11 -3.55
CA TYR A 367 -13.00 10.48 -3.05
C TYR A 367 -13.97 11.52 -2.52
N LYS A 368 -15.27 11.34 -2.79
CA LYS A 368 -16.31 12.31 -2.48
C LYS A 368 -17.45 11.70 -1.65
N LEU A 369 -18.00 12.51 -0.75
CA LEU A 369 -19.20 12.18 0.02
C LEU A 369 -20.08 13.42 0.16
N THR A 370 -21.33 13.36 -0.27
CA THR A 370 -22.31 14.44 -0.10
C THR A 370 -23.15 14.19 1.15
N CYS A 371 -23.08 15.10 2.11
CA CYS A 371 -23.77 15.03 3.40
C CYS A 371 -24.87 16.08 3.49
N ARG A 372 -26.03 15.68 4.03
CA ARG A 372 -27.17 16.58 4.30
C ARG A 372 -27.29 16.92 5.80
N SER A 373 -27.02 15.94 6.67
CA SER A 373 -27.16 16.09 8.11
C SER A 373 -26.16 17.08 8.70
N PRO A 374 -26.58 18.05 9.53
CA PRO A 374 -25.67 18.94 10.24
C PRO A 374 -24.65 18.19 11.11
N VAL A 375 -25.08 17.12 11.81
CA VAL A 375 -24.19 16.32 12.66
C VAL A 375 -23.11 15.61 11.86
N THR A 376 -23.45 15.05 10.69
CA THR A 376 -22.48 14.41 9.79
C THR A 376 -21.46 15.41 9.25
N LYS A 377 -21.90 16.60 8.84
CA LYS A 377 -21.00 17.68 8.38
C LYS A 377 -20.02 18.10 9.47
N LEU A 378 -20.51 18.26 10.70
CA LEU A 378 -19.67 18.60 11.85
C LEU A 378 -18.69 17.47 12.18
N ALA A 379 -19.14 16.22 12.15
CA ALA A 379 -18.27 15.08 12.37
C ALA A 379 -17.12 15.03 11.34
N LEU A 380 -17.40 15.22 10.04
CA LEU A 380 -16.36 15.30 9.02
C LEU A 380 -15.42 16.50 9.24
N GLY A 381 -15.96 17.65 9.64
CA GLY A 381 -15.15 18.82 10.00
C GLY A 381 -14.23 18.56 11.19
N ILE A 382 -14.67 17.81 12.20
CA ILE A 382 -13.84 17.38 13.34
C ILE A 382 -12.73 16.46 12.84
N LEU A 383 -13.05 15.42 12.03
CA LEU A 383 -12.06 14.51 11.50
C LEU A 383 -11.00 15.23 10.65
N GLN A 384 -11.39 16.22 9.86
CA GLN A 384 -10.47 17.05 9.07
C GLN A 384 -9.52 17.88 9.95
N ARG A 385 -10.04 18.50 11.02
CA ARG A 385 -9.22 19.30 11.96
C ARG A 385 -8.20 18.45 12.73
N GLU A 386 -8.61 17.23 13.11
CA GLU A 386 -7.75 16.30 13.84
C GLU A 386 -6.75 15.55 12.93
N TRP A 387 -6.95 15.59 11.60
CA TRP A 387 -6.09 14.88 10.66
C TRP A 387 -4.61 15.19 10.84
N PRO A 388 -3.72 14.16 10.83
CA PRO A 388 -3.93 12.74 10.52
C PRO A 388 -4.28 11.85 11.72
N LEU A 389 -4.57 12.42 12.90
CA LEU A 389 -4.89 11.65 14.10
C LEU A 389 -6.32 11.08 14.00
N PRO A 390 -6.51 9.79 14.32
CA PRO A 390 -7.85 9.21 14.34
C PRO A 390 -8.58 9.58 15.64
N VAL A 391 -9.91 9.74 15.53
CA VAL A 391 -10.82 10.04 16.64
C VAL A 391 -11.68 8.81 16.91
N SER A 392 -11.84 8.38 18.17
CA SER A 392 -12.75 7.29 18.49
C SER A 392 -14.20 7.70 18.22
N PHE A 393 -15.01 6.74 17.74
CA PHE A 393 -16.42 7.03 17.43
C PHE A 393 -17.17 7.67 18.61
N PRO A 394 -17.04 7.21 19.90
CA PRO A 394 -17.71 7.87 21.02
C PRO A 394 -17.26 9.33 21.23
N LYS A 395 -15.95 9.63 21.03
CA LYS A 395 -15.45 11.02 21.12
C LYS A 395 -15.99 11.87 19.97
N LEU A 396 -16.02 11.33 18.76
CA LEU A 396 -16.55 12.01 17.58
C LEU A 396 -18.03 12.33 17.74
N LEU A 397 -18.83 11.37 18.21
CA LEU A 397 -20.25 11.54 18.51
C LEU A 397 -20.47 12.66 19.55
N ALA A 398 -19.72 12.61 20.66
CA ALA A 398 -19.85 13.62 21.72
C ALA A 398 -19.52 15.03 21.22
N GLN A 399 -18.42 15.18 20.48
CA GLN A 399 -18.00 16.49 19.95
C GLN A 399 -18.97 17.01 18.87
N ALA A 400 -19.37 16.16 17.91
CA ALA A 400 -20.30 16.56 16.85
C ALA A 400 -21.68 16.94 17.40
N SER A 401 -22.18 16.20 18.41
CA SER A 401 -23.46 16.53 19.09
C SER A 401 -23.38 17.83 19.86
N ALA A 402 -22.28 18.10 20.56
CA ALA A 402 -22.09 19.35 21.30
C ALA A 402 -21.97 20.54 20.35
N GLU A 403 -21.21 20.43 19.25
CA GLU A 403 -21.13 21.50 18.24
C GLU A 403 -22.48 21.71 17.54
N ALA A 404 -23.27 20.66 17.28
CA ALA A 404 -24.62 20.78 16.71
C ALA A 404 -25.55 21.53 17.65
N ALA A 405 -25.58 21.16 18.92
CA ALA A 405 -26.41 21.83 19.93
C ALA A 405 -26.06 23.32 20.09
N SER A 406 -24.77 23.67 20.10
CA SER A 406 -24.32 25.07 20.20
C SER A 406 -24.72 25.92 18.99
N LYS A 407 -25.00 25.28 17.84
CA LYS A 407 -25.50 25.93 16.62
C LYS A 407 -27.03 25.88 16.47
N GLY A 408 -27.74 25.44 17.52
CA GLY A 408 -29.18 25.40 17.52
C GLY A 408 -29.83 24.19 16.87
N PHE A 409 -29.05 23.12 16.60
CA PHE A 409 -29.56 21.84 16.07
C PHE A 409 -29.80 20.89 17.25
N PRO A 410 -31.06 20.62 17.62
CA PRO A 410 -31.34 19.66 18.67
C PRO A 410 -30.94 18.26 18.24
N VAL A 411 -30.24 17.57 19.11
CA VAL A 411 -29.72 16.21 18.87
C VAL A 411 -30.29 15.29 19.95
N ASP A 412 -31.17 14.38 19.56
CA ASP A 412 -31.55 13.27 20.43
C ASP A 412 -30.45 12.23 20.45
N ARG A 413 -29.84 12.01 21.63
CA ARG A 413 -28.69 11.10 21.80
C ARG A 413 -28.99 9.65 21.43
N THR A 414 -30.21 9.19 21.55
CA THR A 414 -30.58 7.79 21.30
C THR A 414 -30.68 7.50 19.82
N THR A 415 -31.17 8.45 19.02
CA THR A 415 -31.32 8.29 17.56
C THR A 415 -30.07 8.73 16.78
N VAL A 416 -29.33 9.70 17.28
CA VAL A 416 -28.17 10.26 16.59
C VAL A 416 -26.98 9.29 16.54
N GLU A 417 -26.82 8.43 17.56
CA GLU A 417 -25.69 7.49 17.62
C GLU A 417 -25.73 6.49 16.47
N ASP A 418 -26.87 5.82 16.28
CA ASP A 418 -27.03 4.84 15.19
C ASP A 418 -27.06 5.51 13.81
N PHE A 419 -27.67 6.70 13.74
CA PHE A 419 -27.65 7.49 12.52
C PHE A 419 -26.23 7.88 12.12
N LEU A 420 -25.44 8.46 13.03
CA LEU A 420 -24.05 8.85 12.75
C LEU A 420 -23.18 7.64 12.41
N ALA A 421 -23.38 6.51 13.09
CA ALA A 421 -22.67 5.27 12.77
C ALA A 421 -22.95 4.81 11.32
N GLY A 422 -24.21 4.95 10.85
CA GLY A 422 -24.59 4.67 9.47
C GLY A 422 -23.93 5.62 8.47
N GLU A 423 -23.93 6.92 8.78
CA GLU A 423 -23.27 7.94 7.95
C GLU A 423 -21.74 7.71 7.86
N MET A 424 -21.10 7.35 9.00
CA MET A 424 -19.67 7.03 9.00
C MET A 424 -19.38 5.77 8.20
N LEU A 425 -20.22 4.73 8.29
CA LEU A 425 -20.08 3.52 7.44
C LEU A 425 -20.23 3.86 5.95
N THR A 426 -21.16 4.74 5.61
CA THR A 426 -21.31 5.26 4.24
C THR A 426 -20.03 6.00 3.79
N GLY A 427 -19.44 6.82 4.65
CA GLY A 427 -18.18 7.50 4.39
C GLY A 427 -17.00 6.53 4.22
N MET A 428 -16.96 5.43 4.99
CA MET A 428 -15.97 4.35 4.81
C MET A 428 -16.16 3.66 3.46
N ALA A 429 -17.40 3.35 3.09
CA ALA A 429 -17.75 2.76 1.80
C ALA A 429 -17.39 3.68 0.61
N ALA A 430 -17.54 4.98 0.76
CA ALA A 430 -17.14 5.97 -0.24
C ALA A 430 -15.63 6.22 -0.30
N GLY A 431 -14.81 5.62 0.59
CA GLY A 431 -13.37 5.86 0.68
C GLY A 431 -12.98 7.22 1.29
N VAL A 432 -13.95 7.95 1.86
CA VAL A 432 -13.75 9.28 2.47
C VAL A 432 -13.26 9.18 3.90
N ILE A 433 -13.64 8.12 4.62
CA ILE A 433 -13.29 7.87 6.01
C ILE A 433 -12.38 6.66 6.11
N GLU A 434 -11.25 6.84 6.73
CA GLU A 434 -10.35 5.77 7.15
C GLU A 434 -10.72 5.30 8.54
N TRP A 435 -10.50 4.01 8.83
CA TRP A 435 -10.77 3.44 10.14
C TRP A 435 -9.69 2.45 10.58
N ARG A 436 -9.61 2.24 11.87
CA ARG A 436 -8.67 1.32 12.50
C ARG A 436 -9.16 0.87 13.87
N LEU A 437 -8.57 -0.23 14.37
CA LEU A 437 -8.93 -0.80 15.69
C LEU A 437 -8.05 -0.28 16.82
N SER A 438 -6.79 0.10 16.53
CA SER A 438 -5.82 0.50 17.54
C SER A 438 -5.32 1.94 17.35
N PRO A 439 -4.84 2.60 18.41
CA PRO A 439 -4.27 3.95 18.34
C PRO A 439 -3.05 4.02 17.41
N VAL A 440 -2.74 5.22 16.95
CA VAL A 440 -1.54 5.51 16.15
C VAL A 440 -0.32 5.77 17.04
N LEU A 441 0.87 5.49 16.52
CA LEU A 441 2.14 5.71 17.18
C LEU A 441 2.70 7.12 16.94
N PHE A 442 2.19 7.84 15.95
CA PHE A 442 2.63 9.19 15.63
C PHE A 442 1.86 10.26 16.41
N THR A 443 2.42 11.46 16.42
CA THR A 443 1.84 12.66 17.04
C THR A 443 1.89 13.85 16.10
N THR A 444 0.96 14.80 16.30
CA THR A 444 1.00 16.14 15.68
C THR A 444 1.55 17.20 16.63
N ALA A 445 1.77 16.86 17.90
CA ALA A 445 2.38 17.76 18.87
C ALA A 445 3.92 17.72 18.74
N VAL A 446 4.52 18.88 18.59
CA VAL A 446 5.98 19.06 18.59
C VAL A 446 6.44 19.19 20.05
N THR A 447 7.36 18.34 20.44
CA THR A 447 7.98 18.35 21.78
C THR A 447 9.28 19.17 21.77
N THR A 448 9.86 19.43 22.94
CA THR A 448 11.15 20.13 23.07
C THR A 448 12.31 19.34 22.46
N THR A 449 12.22 18.00 22.47
CA THR A 449 13.17 17.08 21.84
C THR A 449 12.39 16.16 20.90
N PRO A 450 12.05 16.63 19.67
CA PRO A 450 11.20 15.86 18.77
C PRO A 450 11.92 14.61 18.26
N ALA A 451 11.18 13.52 18.11
CA ALA A 451 11.69 12.25 17.63
C ALA A 451 10.99 11.79 16.36
N ALA A 452 11.75 11.25 15.41
CA ALA A 452 11.26 10.59 14.21
C ALA A 452 11.61 9.09 14.23
N PRO A 453 10.87 8.26 13.46
CA PRO A 453 11.20 6.84 13.34
C PRO A 453 12.65 6.61 12.87
N PRO A 454 13.40 5.68 13.46
CA PRO A 454 14.78 5.37 13.03
C PRO A 454 14.88 5.05 11.53
N LEU A 455 13.92 4.29 10.97
CA LEU A 455 13.88 4.00 9.54
C LEU A 455 13.72 5.28 8.70
N ALA A 456 12.84 6.19 9.11
CA ALA A 456 12.62 7.45 8.39
C ALA A 456 13.88 8.33 8.39
N ARG A 457 14.61 8.40 9.52
CA ARG A 457 15.88 9.11 9.62
C ARG A 457 16.96 8.49 8.73
N LEU A 458 17.08 7.16 8.72
CA LEU A 458 18.01 6.44 7.86
C LEU A 458 17.69 6.64 6.36
N GLN A 459 16.40 6.64 5.99
CA GLN A 459 15.99 6.96 4.62
C GLN A 459 16.32 8.40 4.23
N ALA A 460 16.20 9.36 5.16
CA ALA A 460 16.56 10.76 4.93
C ALA A 460 18.08 10.97 4.69
N GLU A 461 18.93 10.09 5.20
CA GLU A 461 20.37 10.08 4.85
C GLU A 461 20.61 9.67 3.39
N ARG A 462 19.75 8.77 2.85
CA ARG A 462 19.93 8.14 1.54
C ARG A 462 19.19 8.84 0.40
N GLY A 463 18.13 9.62 0.71
CA GLY A 463 17.32 10.27 -0.33
C GLY A 463 16.12 11.03 0.20
N TYR A 464 15.24 11.36 -0.73
CA TYR A 464 14.08 12.24 -0.48
C TYR A 464 12.77 11.49 -0.24
N LYS A 465 12.69 10.20 -0.61
CA LYS A 465 11.54 9.32 -0.40
C LYS A 465 11.61 8.68 1.00
N ILE A 466 10.67 9.01 1.86
CA ILE A 466 10.66 8.63 3.27
C ILE A 466 9.38 7.86 3.58
N THR A 467 9.48 6.78 4.35
CA THR A 467 8.32 6.03 4.85
C THR A 467 7.82 6.64 6.15
N ASN A 468 6.55 7.05 6.19
CA ASN A 468 5.92 7.59 7.40
C ASN A 468 5.27 6.46 8.25
N LEU A 469 4.80 6.82 9.46
CA LEU A 469 4.14 5.90 10.41
C LEU A 469 2.71 5.47 9.97
N ARG A 470 2.25 5.93 8.82
CA ARG A 470 1.03 5.45 8.17
C ARG A 470 1.30 4.36 7.14
N GLY A 471 2.58 4.04 6.90
CA GLY A 471 3.02 3.12 5.84
C GLY A 471 2.90 3.74 4.44
N GLU A 472 3.07 5.06 4.33
CA GLU A 472 3.02 5.80 3.08
C GLU A 472 4.41 6.31 2.71
N SER A 473 4.73 6.31 1.43
CA SER A 473 5.94 6.96 0.92
C SER A 473 5.67 8.46 0.71
N VAL A 474 6.42 9.31 1.38
CA VAL A 474 6.34 10.76 1.27
C VAL A 474 7.65 11.35 0.76
N THR A 475 7.57 12.31 -0.15
CA THR A 475 8.75 13.04 -0.62
C THR A 475 8.94 14.30 0.22
N LEU A 476 10.18 14.51 0.66
CA LEU A 476 10.58 15.68 1.41
C LEU A 476 11.46 16.59 0.54
N ASP A 477 11.41 17.90 0.76
CA ASP A 477 12.42 18.82 0.28
C ASP A 477 13.66 18.82 1.18
N GLU A 478 14.68 19.59 0.81
CA GLU A 478 15.98 19.53 1.48
C GLU A 478 15.92 19.96 2.94
N ILE A 479 15.18 21.03 3.28
CA ILE A 479 15.13 21.50 4.67
C ILE A 479 14.39 20.50 5.58
N HIS A 480 13.29 19.89 5.09
CA HIS A 480 12.57 18.86 5.83
C HIS A 480 13.44 17.60 5.99
N ARG A 481 14.20 17.23 4.96
CA ARG A 481 15.11 16.08 4.98
C ARG A 481 16.24 16.29 6.00
N GLN A 482 16.93 17.43 5.97
CA GLN A 482 18.00 17.75 6.91
C GLN A 482 17.48 17.84 8.35
N THR A 483 16.31 18.44 8.55
CA THR A 483 15.65 18.46 9.86
C THR A 483 15.37 17.05 10.35
N LEU A 484 14.75 16.20 9.51
CA LEU A 484 14.35 14.83 9.89
C LEU A 484 15.53 13.98 10.38
N LYS A 485 16.71 14.14 9.80
CA LYS A 485 17.95 13.47 10.21
C LYS A 485 18.30 13.74 11.69
N GLN A 486 17.97 14.93 12.19
CA GLN A 486 18.30 15.39 13.55
C GLN A 486 17.28 14.98 14.61
N LEU A 487 16.10 14.45 14.21
CA LEU A 487 15.00 14.15 15.13
C LEU A 487 15.21 12.80 15.83
N ASP A 488 16.18 12.71 16.71
CA ASP A 488 16.52 11.47 17.44
C ASP A 488 15.89 11.37 18.84
N GLY A 489 15.13 12.41 19.24
CA GLY A 489 14.52 12.52 20.56
C GLY A 489 15.47 12.98 21.65
N LYS A 490 16.70 13.38 21.31
CA LYS A 490 17.73 13.85 22.26
C LYS A 490 18.13 15.30 21.98
N HIS A 491 18.15 15.71 20.73
CA HIS A 491 18.46 17.08 20.32
C HIS A 491 17.26 17.99 20.59
N ASP A 492 17.50 19.12 21.26
CA ASP A 492 16.53 20.19 21.40
C ASP A 492 16.48 21.08 20.13
N LEU A 493 15.53 22.01 20.10
CA LEU A 493 15.32 22.88 18.93
C LEU A 493 16.54 23.76 18.62
N ALA A 494 17.30 24.21 19.64
CA ALA A 494 18.50 25.01 19.45
C ALA A 494 19.63 24.18 18.82
N GLN A 495 19.79 22.93 19.27
CA GLN A 495 20.76 21.98 18.70
C GLN A 495 20.40 21.59 17.26
N ILE A 496 19.11 21.39 16.97
CA ILE A 496 18.63 21.12 15.61
C ILE A 496 18.92 22.32 14.70
N THR A 497 18.64 23.56 15.16
CA THR A 497 18.96 24.79 14.40
C THR A 497 20.46 24.88 14.13
N GLN A 498 21.29 24.56 15.11
CA GLN A 498 22.76 24.60 14.93
C GLN A 498 23.23 23.56 13.89
N ALA A 499 22.63 22.36 13.87
CA ALA A 499 22.90 21.34 12.86
C ALA A 499 22.48 21.79 11.46
N LEU A 500 21.33 22.47 11.32
CA LEU A 500 20.90 23.05 10.04
C LEU A 500 21.87 24.16 9.57
N ILE A 501 22.37 25.03 10.46
CA ILE A 501 23.40 26.02 10.14
C ILE A 501 24.68 25.33 9.64
N ALA A 502 25.08 24.22 10.27
CA ALA A 502 26.22 23.44 9.81
C ALA A 502 25.98 22.87 8.40
N SER A 503 24.77 22.38 8.11
CA SER A 503 24.40 21.90 6.76
C SER A 503 24.41 23.02 5.70
N VAL A 504 24.08 24.27 6.08
CA VAL A 504 24.23 25.42 5.17
C VAL A 504 25.71 25.73 4.91
N LYS A 505 26.55 25.72 5.94
CA LYS A 505 27.99 25.96 5.82
C LYS A 505 28.72 24.88 5.01
N SER A 506 28.29 23.64 5.08
CA SER A 506 28.82 22.51 4.27
C SER A 506 28.32 22.51 2.82
N GLY A 507 27.28 23.30 2.50
CA GLY A 507 26.64 23.32 1.18
C GLY A 507 25.61 22.21 0.94
N GLU A 508 25.30 21.41 1.98
CA GLU A 508 24.21 20.40 1.90
C GLU A 508 22.82 21.06 1.87
N LEU A 509 22.65 22.22 2.50
CA LEU A 509 21.45 23.04 2.47
C LEU A 509 21.77 24.41 1.88
N LEU A 510 21.05 24.78 0.83
CA LEU A 510 21.22 26.09 0.20
C LEU A 510 20.25 27.12 0.81
N LEU A 511 20.78 28.20 1.39
CA LEU A 511 19.99 29.30 1.92
C LEU A 511 20.27 30.56 1.11
N GLN A 512 19.24 31.11 0.46
CA GLN A 512 19.36 32.31 -0.39
C GLN A 512 18.34 33.37 0.01
N ARG A 513 18.68 34.63 -0.19
CA ARG A 513 17.72 35.74 -0.06
C ARG A 513 16.71 35.71 -1.23
N ASP A 514 15.46 36.02 -0.95
CA ASP A 514 14.41 36.00 -1.97
C ASP A 514 14.56 37.05 -3.04
N ASN A 515 15.09 38.25 -2.67
CA ASN A 515 15.14 39.41 -3.53
C ASN A 515 16.23 39.36 -4.61
N ASP A 516 17.42 38.85 -4.29
CA ASP A 516 18.60 38.89 -5.19
C ASP A 516 19.26 37.51 -5.40
N LYS A 517 18.73 36.48 -4.78
CA LYS A 517 19.24 35.09 -4.82
C LYS A 517 20.68 34.95 -4.30
N THR A 518 21.18 35.94 -3.54
CA THR A 518 22.50 35.83 -2.91
C THR A 518 22.50 34.77 -1.81
N VAL A 519 23.57 33.97 -1.76
CA VAL A 519 23.75 32.95 -0.73
C VAL A 519 24.06 33.65 0.61
N ILE A 520 23.38 33.21 1.65
CA ILE A 520 23.55 33.72 3.02
C ILE A 520 24.75 33.00 3.63
N THR A 521 25.73 33.79 4.10
CA THR A 521 26.99 33.30 4.69
C THR A 521 27.12 33.61 6.18
N GLU A 522 26.43 34.65 6.67
CA GLU A 522 26.49 35.08 8.05
C GLU A 522 25.62 34.21 8.97
N GLU A 523 26.24 33.64 10.02
CA GLU A 523 25.55 32.71 10.92
C GLU A 523 24.37 33.35 11.66
N SER A 524 24.48 34.62 12.05
CA SER A 524 23.40 35.37 12.69
C SER A 524 22.17 35.49 11.79
N GLU A 525 22.38 35.72 10.49
CA GLU A 525 21.32 35.78 9.49
C GLU A 525 20.72 34.41 9.22
N MET A 526 21.56 33.34 9.10
CA MET A 526 21.10 31.97 8.98
C MET A 526 20.18 31.60 10.15
N ARG A 527 20.57 31.89 11.36
CA ARG A 527 19.81 31.60 12.58
C ARG A 527 18.46 32.32 12.59
N ALA A 528 18.46 33.62 12.27
CA ALA A 528 17.23 34.41 12.23
C ALA A 528 16.19 33.90 11.22
N ILE A 529 16.64 33.21 10.18
CA ILE A 529 15.75 32.57 9.18
C ILE A 529 15.35 31.16 9.59
N LEU A 530 16.32 30.36 10.06
CA LEU A 530 16.08 28.93 10.33
C LEU A 530 15.25 28.67 11.60
N GLU A 531 15.39 29.48 12.66
CA GLU A 531 14.61 29.31 13.89
C GLU A 531 13.07 29.38 13.63
N PRO A 532 12.53 30.44 13.02
CA PRO A 532 11.11 30.52 12.73
C PRO A 532 10.66 29.53 11.62
N ALA A 533 11.57 29.12 10.73
CA ALA A 533 11.28 28.12 9.72
C ALA A 533 11.17 26.71 10.32
N LEU A 534 11.98 26.40 11.34
CA LEU A 534 11.99 25.10 12.00
C LEU A 534 10.62 24.72 12.58
N ASP A 535 9.90 25.66 13.19
CA ASP A 535 8.56 25.43 13.73
C ASP A 535 7.58 24.96 12.62
N LYS A 536 7.64 25.61 11.46
CA LYS A 536 6.81 25.25 10.30
C LYS A 536 7.21 23.90 9.72
N VAL A 537 8.50 23.62 9.64
CA VAL A 537 9.04 22.32 9.17
C VAL A 537 8.60 21.20 10.10
N LEU A 538 8.74 21.36 11.40
CA LEU A 538 8.31 20.36 12.40
C LEU A 538 6.80 20.13 12.38
N ALA A 539 5.99 21.18 12.27
CA ALA A 539 4.55 21.07 12.13
C ALA A 539 4.15 20.32 10.84
N ASN A 540 4.88 20.52 9.74
CA ASN A 540 4.67 19.80 8.49
C ASN A 540 5.05 18.32 8.61
N LEU A 541 6.23 18.02 9.19
CA LEU A 541 6.67 16.65 9.45
C LEU A 541 5.68 15.91 10.36
N ALA A 542 5.14 16.57 11.39
CA ALA A 542 4.11 16.05 12.27
C ALA A 542 2.83 15.67 11.50
N ARG A 543 2.34 16.57 10.63
CA ARG A 543 1.17 16.31 9.77
C ARG A 543 1.40 15.20 8.74
N LYS A 544 2.66 15.00 8.33
CA LYS A 544 3.06 13.86 7.48
C LYS A 544 3.24 12.56 8.26
N ALA A 545 2.88 12.52 9.57
CA ALA A 545 3.04 11.37 10.46
C ALA A 545 4.49 10.88 10.56
N LEU A 546 5.45 11.80 10.64
CA LEU A 546 6.88 11.55 10.77
C LEU A 546 7.42 11.83 12.18
N LEU A 547 6.57 12.23 13.13
CA LEU A 547 6.95 12.39 14.54
C LEU A 547 6.30 11.29 15.39
N VAL A 548 7.06 10.69 16.30
CA VAL A 548 6.58 9.66 17.24
C VAL A 548 6.10 10.27 18.56
N LYS A 549 5.09 9.65 19.20
CA LYS A 549 4.57 10.09 20.52
C LYS A 549 5.62 9.99 21.63
N GLN A 550 6.48 8.98 21.55
CA GLN A 550 7.60 8.73 22.46
C GLN A 550 8.73 8.17 21.60
N PRO A 551 10.00 8.38 21.98
CA PRO A 551 11.10 7.74 21.28
C PRO A 551 10.85 6.23 21.23
N LEU A 552 10.88 5.65 20.04
CA LEU A 552 10.89 4.20 19.87
C LEU A 552 12.26 3.73 20.41
N THR A 553 12.29 3.36 21.68
CA THR A 553 13.50 2.82 22.29
C THR A 553 13.81 1.49 21.63
N ALA A 554 15.02 1.36 21.08
CA ALA A 554 15.56 0.04 20.80
C ALA A 554 15.46 -0.81 22.11
N PRO A 555 15.07 -2.09 22.04
CA PRO A 555 14.99 -2.93 23.21
C PRO A 555 16.33 -2.84 23.96
N SER A 556 16.26 -2.49 25.26
CA SER A 556 17.43 -2.43 26.13
C SER A 556 18.20 -3.74 26.02
N ARG A 557 19.50 -3.64 25.76
CA ARG A 557 20.41 -4.79 25.88
C ARG A 557 20.39 -5.22 27.36
N ASN A 558 19.62 -6.26 27.67
CA ASN A 558 19.83 -7.09 28.85
C ASN A 558 20.57 -8.35 28.43
#